data_fa2451e32949cf08a992223156c409e4
#
_entry.id   fa2451e32949cf08a992223156c409e4
#
_cell.length_a   1.000
_cell.length_b   1.000
_cell.length_c   1.000
_cell.angle_alpha   90.00
_cell.angle_beta   90.00
_cell.angle_gamma   90.00
#
_symmetry.space_group_name_H-M   'P 1'
#
loop_
_entity.id
_entity.type
_entity.pdbx_description
1 polymer ?
#
loop_
_entity_poly.entity_id
_entity_poly.type
_entity_poly.pdbx_seq_one_letter_code
_entity_poly.pdbx_strand_id
1 'polypeptide(L)'
;MIDKNVIQICKERLVAQRSDLMNRLHTHRLEFFERETGGDEADQTVSLLNENRMFIAQQRMRHQLMEVELALSRIEKGTFGICEETQEPIESQRLLAIPWTRLSIEGAEIRESQDQKRA
;
A
#
# COMPACT_ATOMS: atom_id res chain seq x y z
N MET A 1 12.34 5.51 21.10
CA MET A 1 12.44 6.59 20.13
C MET A 1 13.08 6.07 18.86
N ILE A 2 12.50 6.38 17.72
CA ILE A 2 13.01 5.85 16.45
C ILE A 2 14.16 6.73 15.95
N ASP A 3 15.23 6.07 15.48
CA ASP A 3 16.41 6.74 14.95
C ASP A 3 16.05 7.62 13.74
N LYS A 4 16.55 8.84 13.72
CA LYS A 4 16.35 9.78 12.61
C LYS A 4 16.85 9.23 11.28
N ASN A 5 17.91 8.42 11.30
CA ASN A 5 18.43 7.77 10.08
C ASN A 5 17.43 6.78 9.53
N VAL A 6 16.77 6.00 10.38
CA VAL A 6 15.73 5.04 9.97
C VAL A 6 14.55 5.79 9.35
N ILE A 7 14.12 6.90 9.98
CA ILE A 7 13.03 7.73 9.47
C ILE A 7 13.39 8.28 8.08
N GLN A 8 14.61 8.76 7.90
CA GLN A 8 15.06 9.33 6.63
C GLN A 8 15.08 8.27 5.52
N ILE A 9 15.59 7.08 5.80
CA ILE A 9 15.60 5.96 4.85
C ILE A 9 14.17 5.56 4.49
N CYS A 10 13.29 5.46 5.47
CA CYS A 10 11.88 5.15 5.24
C CYS A 10 11.20 6.21 4.39
N LYS A 11 11.47 7.48 4.65
CA LYS A 11 10.91 8.59 3.87
C LYS A 11 11.33 8.48 2.40
N GLU A 12 12.60 8.23 2.15
CA GLU A 12 13.11 8.07 0.78
C GLU A 12 12.45 6.90 0.06
N ARG A 13 12.29 5.77 0.75
CA ARG A 13 11.62 4.59 0.20
C ARG A 13 10.14 4.85 -0.08
N LEU A 14 9.46 5.55 0.83
CA LEU A 14 8.04 5.89 0.67
C LEU A 14 7.81 6.84 -0.51
N VAL A 15 8.68 7.84 -0.67
CA VAL A 15 8.60 8.78 -1.80
C VAL A 15 8.81 8.03 -3.12
N ALA A 16 9.80 7.14 -3.18
CA ALA A 16 10.06 6.33 -4.38
C ALA A 16 8.88 5.41 -4.69
N GLN A 17 8.31 4.77 -3.69
CA GLN A 17 7.15 3.90 -3.82
C GLN A 17 5.91 4.66 -4.29
N ARG A 18 5.67 5.85 -3.74
CA ARG A 18 4.57 6.71 -4.17
C ARG A 18 4.66 7.01 -5.65
N SER A 19 5.85 7.40 -6.11
CA SER A 19 6.10 7.70 -7.51
C SER A 19 5.86 6.49 -8.40
N ASP A 20 6.37 5.32 -8.01
CA ASP A 20 6.18 4.08 -8.74
C ASP A 20 4.71 3.68 -8.85
N LEU A 21 3.97 3.75 -7.74
CA LEU A 21 2.55 3.43 -7.71
C LEU A 21 1.72 4.39 -8.59
N MET A 22 2.02 5.67 -8.53
CA MET A 22 1.33 6.66 -9.36
C MET A 22 1.57 6.40 -10.85
N ASN A 23 2.81 6.05 -11.23
CA ASN A 23 3.14 5.73 -12.61
C ASN A 23 2.43 4.46 -13.07
N ARG A 24 2.39 3.43 -12.24
CA ARG A 24 1.68 2.18 -12.55
C ARG A 24 0.18 2.40 -12.71
N LEU A 25 -0.43 3.19 -11.85
CA LEU A 25 -1.85 3.52 -11.95
C LEU A 25 -2.15 4.26 -13.25
N HIS A 26 -1.28 5.19 -13.64
CA HIS A 26 -1.41 5.91 -14.90
C HIS A 26 -1.33 4.97 -16.09
N THR A 27 -0.35 4.07 -16.11
CA THR A 27 -0.17 3.08 -17.17
C THR A 27 -1.39 2.15 -17.28
N HIS A 28 -1.92 1.68 -16.15
CA HIS A 28 -3.13 0.84 -16.12
C HIS A 28 -4.35 1.55 -16.71
N ARG A 29 -4.49 2.84 -16.44
CA ARG A 29 -5.60 3.63 -17.02
C ARG A 29 -5.49 3.72 -18.53
N LEU A 30 -4.28 3.91 -19.06
CA LEU A 30 -4.05 3.98 -20.49
C LEU A 30 -4.35 2.63 -21.16
N GLU A 31 -3.89 1.53 -20.57
CA GLU A 31 -4.17 0.18 -21.08
C GLU A 31 -5.67 -0.14 -21.08
N PHE A 32 -6.35 0.22 -20.01
CA PHE A 32 -7.81 0.03 -19.90
C PHE A 32 -8.54 0.80 -20.99
N PHE A 33 -8.15 2.05 -21.20
CA PHE A 33 -8.75 2.91 -22.23
C PHE A 33 -8.54 2.36 -23.65
N GLU A 34 -7.35 1.85 -23.94
CA GLU A 34 -7.04 1.26 -25.24
C GLU A 34 -7.89 0.01 -25.52
N ARG A 35 -8.16 -0.81 -24.49
CA ARG A 35 -8.95 -2.02 -24.62
C ARG A 35 -10.44 -1.77 -24.86
N GLU A 36 -10.99 -0.68 -24.35
CA GLU A 36 -12.40 -0.31 -24.56
C GLU A 36 -12.70 0.03 -26.02
N THR A 37 -11.68 0.43 -26.78
CA THR A 37 -11.85 0.93 -28.14
C THR A 37 -11.67 -0.14 -29.22
N GLY A 38 -11.37 -1.40 -28.90
CA GLY A 38 -11.15 -2.42 -29.91
C GLY A 38 -11.46 -3.84 -29.46
N GLY A 39 -12.56 -4.43 -29.93
CA GLY A 39 -12.81 -5.81 -29.61
C GLY A 39 -13.93 -6.45 -30.40
N ASP A 40 -13.68 -7.65 -30.90
CA ASP A 40 -14.67 -8.53 -31.49
C ASP A 40 -15.55 -9.17 -30.40
N GLU A 41 -16.77 -9.55 -30.73
CA GLU A 41 -17.70 -10.21 -29.82
C GLU A 41 -17.17 -11.50 -29.19
N ALA A 42 -16.28 -12.22 -29.88
CA ALA A 42 -15.69 -13.47 -29.39
C ALA A 42 -14.73 -13.22 -28.18
N ASP A 43 -14.18 -12.03 -28.05
CA ASP A 43 -13.22 -11.69 -27.00
C ASP A 43 -13.87 -11.04 -25.78
N GLN A 44 -15.20 -10.81 -25.78
CA GLN A 44 -15.90 -10.10 -24.72
C GLN A 44 -15.79 -10.79 -23.36
N THR A 45 -15.90 -12.14 -23.32
CA THR A 45 -15.79 -12.89 -22.07
C THR A 45 -14.38 -12.81 -21.48
N VAL A 46 -13.36 -12.96 -22.32
CA VAL A 46 -11.96 -12.85 -21.92
C VAL A 46 -11.66 -11.42 -21.49
N SER A 47 -12.21 -10.43 -22.22
CA SER A 47 -12.10 -9.01 -21.90
C SER A 47 -12.66 -8.69 -20.52
N LEU A 48 -13.85 -9.21 -20.20
CA LEU A 48 -14.48 -9.00 -18.89
C LEU A 48 -13.65 -9.57 -17.76
N LEU A 49 -13.08 -10.78 -17.94
CA LEU A 49 -12.19 -11.38 -16.93
C LEU A 49 -10.92 -10.55 -16.73
N ASN A 50 -10.35 -10.06 -17.81
CA ASN A 50 -9.15 -9.19 -17.75
C ASN A 50 -9.47 -7.85 -17.10
N GLU A 51 -10.63 -7.25 -17.41
CA GLU A 51 -11.09 -6.02 -16.78
C GLU A 51 -11.26 -6.19 -15.27
N ASN A 52 -11.83 -7.30 -14.81
CA ASN A 52 -11.96 -7.60 -13.39
C ASN A 52 -10.61 -7.73 -12.71
N ARG A 53 -9.66 -8.41 -13.34
CA ARG A 53 -8.28 -8.53 -12.82
C ARG A 53 -7.59 -7.18 -12.74
N MET A 54 -7.74 -6.36 -13.76
CA MET A 54 -7.19 -5.00 -13.79
C MET A 54 -7.81 -4.13 -12.71
N PHE A 55 -9.12 -4.22 -12.53
CA PHE A 55 -9.82 -3.48 -11.48
C PHE A 55 -9.30 -3.86 -10.09
N ILE A 56 -9.17 -5.16 -9.81
CA ILE A 56 -8.64 -5.65 -8.53
C ILE A 56 -7.20 -5.16 -8.32
N ALA A 57 -6.37 -5.24 -9.35
CA ALA A 57 -4.98 -4.77 -9.30
C ALA A 57 -4.91 -3.27 -9.03
N GLN A 58 -5.77 -2.47 -9.68
CA GLN A 58 -5.86 -1.02 -9.45
C GLN A 58 -6.29 -0.72 -8.01
N GLN A 59 -7.28 -1.45 -7.47
CA GLN A 59 -7.73 -1.25 -6.10
C GLN A 59 -6.62 -1.54 -5.09
N ARG A 60 -5.83 -2.57 -5.32
CA ARG A 60 -4.67 -2.90 -4.48
C ARG A 60 -3.62 -1.79 -4.53
N MET A 61 -3.32 -1.29 -5.71
CA MET A 61 -2.35 -0.21 -5.89
C MET A 61 -2.81 1.09 -5.23
N ARG A 62 -4.10 1.42 -5.36
CA ARG A 62 -4.68 2.62 -4.71
C ARG A 62 -4.65 2.49 -3.19
N HIS A 63 -4.97 1.31 -2.67
CA HIS A 63 -4.90 1.06 -1.24
C HIS A 63 -3.46 1.21 -0.73
N GLN A 64 -2.50 0.64 -1.44
CA GLN A 64 -1.10 0.76 -1.07
C GLN A 64 -0.60 2.21 -1.16
N LEU A 65 -1.02 2.94 -2.19
CA LEU A 65 -0.69 4.36 -2.34
C LEU A 65 -1.23 5.17 -1.15
N MET A 66 -2.46 4.89 -0.74
CA MET A 66 -3.05 5.52 0.45
C MET A 66 -2.21 5.24 1.70
N GLU A 67 -1.80 3.99 1.91
CA GLU A 67 -0.96 3.62 3.05
C GLU A 67 0.39 4.36 3.03
N VAL A 68 0.99 4.47 1.85
CA VAL A 68 2.26 5.19 1.67
C VAL A 68 2.08 6.68 1.99
N GLU A 69 1.02 7.30 1.49
CA GLU A 69 0.75 8.71 1.74
C GLU A 69 0.45 8.99 3.21
N LEU A 70 -0.29 8.11 3.88
CA LEU A 70 -0.54 8.21 5.31
C LEU A 70 0.74 8.08 6.12
N ALA A 71 1.65 7.18 5.71
CA ALA A 71 2.96 7.04 6.36
C ALA A 71 3.79 8.32 6.21
N LEU A 72 3.81 8.92 5.02
CA LEU A 72 4.50 10.20 4.80
C LEU A 72 3.90 11.31 5.65
N SER A 73 2.59 11.33 5.80
CA SER A 73 1.90 12.28 6.67
C SER A 73 2.31 12.11 8.14
N ARG A 74 2.44 10.87 8.61
CA ARG A 74 2.92 10.60 9.98
C ARG A 74 4.33 11.10 10.20
N ILE A 75 5.20 10.99 9.19
CA ILE A 75 6.56 11.52 9.27
C ILE A 75 6.52 13.06 9.48
N GLU A 76 5.69 13.75 8.71
CA GLU A 76 5.53 15.20 8.83
C GLU A 76 4.99 15.62 10.20
N LYS A 77 4.05 14.85 10.74
CA LYS A 77 3.41 15.13 12.03
C LYS A 77 4.24 14.69 13.22
N GLY A 78 5.33 13.97 13.03
CA GLY A 78 6.17 13.45 14.09
C GLY A 78 5.61 12.25 14.84
N THR A 79 4.65 11.54 14.23
CA THR A 79 4.01 10.35 14.83
C THR A 79 4.44 9.05 14.16
N PHE A 80 5.41 9.12 13.26
CA PHE A 80 5.88 7.95 12.50
C PHE A 80 6.53 6.92 13.42
N GLY A 81 6.26 5.65 13.16
CA GLY A 81 6.92 4.54 13.83
C GLY A 81 6.32 4.15 15.16
N ILE A 82 5.15 4.66 15.51
CA ILE A 82 4.43 4.27 16.72
C ILE A 82 3.31 3.30 16.35
N CYS A 83 3.30 2.13 16.98
CA CYS A 83 2.28 1.11 16.74
C CYS A 83 0.91 1.62 17.18
N GLU A 84 -0.09 1.51 16.31
CA GLU A 84 -1.46 1.94 16.61
C GLU A 84 -2.13 1.06 17.69
N GLU A 85 -1.74 -0.22 17.77
CA GLU A 85 -2.35 -1.16 18.70
C GLU A 85 -1.71 -1.09 20.08
N THR A 86 -0.38 -1.08 20.17
CA THR A 86 0.34 -1.13 21.45
C THR A 86 0.78 0.25 21.95
N GLN A 87 0.75 1.26 21.10
CA GLN A 87 1.25 2.61 21.38
C GLN A 87 2.77 2.66 21.68
N GLU A 88 3.48 1.59 21.35
CA GLU A 88 4.92 1.49 21.51
C GLU A 88 5.63 1.64 20.17
N PRO A 89 6.95 1.95 20.17
CA PRO A 89 7.70 2.07 18.92
C PRO A 89 7.71 0.77 18.13
N ILE A 90 7.58 0.90 16.80
CA ILE A 90 7.68 -0.23 15.88
C ILE A 90 9.16 -0.58 15.72
N GLU A 91 9.48 -1.87 15.58
CA GLU A 91 10.84 -2.35 15.37
C GLU A 91 11.47 -1.70 14.13
N SER A 92 12.70 -1.21 14.25
CA SER A 92 13.40 -0.52 13.15
C SER A 92 13.52 -1.41 11.91
N GLN A 93 13.80 -2.70 12.09
CA GLN A 93 13.90 -3.64 10.97
C GLN A 93 12.57 -3.79 10.24
N ARG A 94 11.47 -3.77 11.00
CA ARG A 94 10.13 -3.84 10.41
C ARG A 94 9.81 -2.57 9.62
N LEU A 95 10.16 -1.41 10.14
CA LEU A 95 9.99 -0.13 9.44
C LEU A 95 10.82 -0.08 8.15
N LEU A 96 12.03 -0.60 8.18
CA LEU A 96 12.87 -0.64 6.98
C LEU A 96 12.31 -1.58 5.90
N ALA A 97 11.71 -2.70 6.33
CA ALA A 97 11.12 -3.67 5.42
C ALA A 97 9.73 -3.22 4.92
N ILE A 98 8.92 -2.62 5.80
CA ILE A 98 7.55 -2.20 5.51
C ILE A 98 7.36 -0.76 6.00
N PRO A 99 7.87 0.25 5.26
CA PRO A 99 7.85 1.64 5.75
C PRO A 99 6.44 2.21 5.99
N TRP A 100 5.42 1.64 5.37
CA TRP A 100 4.02 2.07 5.56
C TRP A 100 3.31 1.37 6.71
N THR A 101 3.98 0.47 7.42
CA THR A 101 3.33 -0.28 8.50
C THR A 101 2.81 0.63 9.62
N ARG A 102 1.66 0.28 10.15
CA ARG A 102 1.05 0.95 11.31
C ARG A 102 1.26 0.17 12.60
N LEU A 103 1.75 -1.07 12.49
CA LEU A 103 1.78 -2.03 13.57
C LEU A 103 3.18 -2.59 13.78
N SER A 104 3.55 -2.77 15.05
CA SER A 104 4.68 -3.61 15.44
C SER A 104 4.32 -5.08 15.20
N ILE A 105 5.30 -5.97 15.35
CA ILE A 105 5.05 -7.42 15.27
C ILE A 105 3.98 -7.83 16.27
N GLU A 106 4.11 -7.38 17.52
CA GLU A 106 3.12 -7.66 18.56
C GLU A 106 1.75 -7.09 18.22
N GLY A 107 1.68 -5.85 17.73
CA GLY A 107 0.42 -5.22 17.33
C GLY A 107 -0.25 -5.96 16.18
N ALA A 108 0.52 -6.44 15.22
CA ALA A 108 0.01 -7.23 14.09
C ALA A 108 -0.58 -8.56 14.59
N GLU A 109 0.11 -9.23 15.52
CA GLU A 109 -0.38 -10.48 16.10
C GLU A 109 -1.69 -10.26 16.87
N ILE A 110 -1.80 -9.17 17.62
CA ILE A 110 -3.02 -8.82 18.37
C ILE A 110 -4.18 -8.62 17.38
N ARG A 111 -3.99 -7.88 16.30
CA ARG A 111 -5.04 -7.64 15.30
C ARG A 111 -5.45 -8.90 14.57
N GLU A 112 -4.51 -9.75 14.20
CA GLU A 112 -4.82 -11.05 13.59
C GLU A 112 -5.68 -11.91 14.52
N SER A 113 -5.34 -11.94 15.80
CA SER A 113 -6.10 -12.67 16.81
C SER A 113 -7.54 -12.14 16.93
N GLN A 114 -7.73 -10.82 16.89
CA GLN A 114 -9.03 -10.19 16.93
C GLN A 114 -9.85 -10.50 15.68
N ASP A 115 -9.22 -10.47 14.51
CA ASP A 115 -9.88 -10.77 13.23
C ASP A 115 -10.34 -12.23 13.19
N GLN A 116 -9.55 -13.16 13.70
CA GLN A 116 -9.92 -14.57 13.79
C GLN A 116 -11.13 -14.78 14.71
N LYS A 117 -11.25 -14.01 15.78
CA LYS A 117 -12.39 -14.08 16.70
C LYS A 117 -13.69 -13.53 16.12
N ARG A 118 -13.59 -12.66 15.11
CA ARG A 118 -14.74 -12.07 14.43
C ARG A 118 -15.26 -12.94 13.28
N ALA A 119 -14.46 -13.88 12.82
CA ALA A 119 -14.81 -14.75 11.69
C ALA A 119 -15.80 -15.86 12.09
#